data_d2596dfe5c64e3ad5d061c22a5ed2838
#
_entry.id   d2596dfe5c64e3ad5d061c22a5ed2838
#
_cell.length_a   1.000
_cell.length_b   1.000
_cell.length_c   1.000
_cell.angle_alpha   90.00
_cell.angle_beta   90.00
_cell.angle_gamma   90.00
#
_symmetry.space_group_name_H-M   'P 1'
#
loop_
_entity.id
_entity.type
_entity.pdbx_description
1 polymer ?
#
loop_
_entity_poly.entity_id
_entity_poly.type
_entity_poly.pdbx_seq_one_letter_code
_entity_poly.pdbx_strand_id
1 'polypeptide(L)'
;MPHPTDANCRSCHSDAGAMQASLQLGRKLPAAAFDFRPEQGRVLFKAPRPERGYTKIIHRFATDHPEFQVLAEKLKDPDTLHFNHALHLTSPNIAPLKSRKLDCADCHKPDAAGVYHLKISYNDHCQNCHSLQFDVHNPDLPVPHGNAGHVRDFLRSLPEQYADYGAKKGIQGRRELETFVQEQMKQIREQAGSGGELERRVFFSDARTGPVARIGLTGGLGAARFPGCAYCHEVAPSGGEVPQVSSPVLTDRWLIRGRFDHGKHFKVACVFCHAAERSRESSDVLLPSKQICVRCHSPQGGVADDCSTCHSYHAPRKETVAAR
;
A
#
# COMPACT_ATOMS: atom_id res chain seq x y z
N MET A 1 -2.57 14.53 -34.94
CA MET A 1 -2.94 13.30 -35.64
C MET A 1 -4.33 12.91 -35.16
N PRO A 2 -5.23 12.43 -36.03
CA PRO A 2 -6.54 11.95 -35.61
C PRO A 2 -6.35 10.78 -34.65
N HIS A 3 -7.21 10.70 -33.63
CA HIS A 3 -7.21 9.56 -32.74
C HIS A 3 -7.54 8.27 -33.50
N PRO A 4 -6.85 7.17 -33.26
CA PRO A 4 -7.18 5.89 -33.88
C PRO A 4 -8.60 5.50 -33.50
N THR A 5 -9.35 5.06 -34.52
CA THR A 5 -10.68 4.52 -34.34
C THR A 5 -10.60 3.05 -33.92
N ASP A 6 -11.68 2.51 -33.42
CA ASP A 6 -11.79 1.09 -33.08
C ASP A 6 -11.47 0.17 -34.27
N ALA A 7 -11.83 0.58 -35.49
CA ALA A 7 -11.47 -0.12 -36.72
C ALA A 7 -9.95 -0.25 -36.92
N ASN A 8 -9.19 0.76 -36.55
CA ASN A 8 -7.72 0.70 -36.61
C ASN A 8 -7.15 -0.33 -35.62
N CYS A 9 -7.73 -0.45 -34.43
CA CYS A 9 -7.32 -1.47 -33.44
C CYS A 9 -7.66 -2.88 -33.95
N ARG A 10 -8.86 -3.05 -34.47
CA ARG A 10 -9.38 -4.34 -35.00
C ARG A 10 -8.63 -4.83 -36.23
N SER A 11 -8.13 -3.96 -37.09
CA SER A 11 -7.37 -4.36 -38.29
C SER A 11 -6.16 -5.26 -37.95
N CYS A 12 -5.59 -5.12 -36.75
CA CYS A 12 -4.54 -6.00 -36.28
C CYS A 12 -5.04 -7.01 -35.25
N HIS A 13 -5.79 -6.56 -34.23
CA HIS A 13 -6.17 -7.42 -33.10
C HIS A 13 -7.24 -8.46 -33.41
N SER A 14 -8.01 -8.30 -34.50
CA SER A 14 -8.95 -9.32 -34.95
C SER A 14 -8.43 -10.14 -36.15
N ASP A 15 -7.20 -9.93 -36.62
CA ASP A 15 -6.56 -10.67 -37.70
C ASP A 15 -5.45 -11.59 -37.19
N ALA A 16 -5.59 -12.91 -37.44
CA ALA A 16 -4.64 -13.92 -36.97
C ALA A 16 -3.26 -13.75 -37.60
N GLY A 17 -3.20 -13.39 -38.88
CA GLY A 17 -1.93 -13.20 -39.60
C GLY A 17 -1.18 -11.98 -39.10
N ALA A 18 -1.88 -10.87 -38.89
CA ALA A 18 -1.31 -9.64 -38.33
C ALA A 18 -0.79 -9.87 -36.90
N MET A 19 -1.55 -10.57 -36.05
CA MET A 19 -1.11 -10.92 -34.70
C MET A 19 0.12 -11.82 -34.70
N GLN A 20 0.18 -12.81 -35.60
CA GLN A 20 1.33 -13.70 -35.73
C GLN A 20 2.58 -12.95 -36.24
N ALA A 21 2.42 -12.09 -37.23
CA ALA A 21 3.51 -11.26 -37.75
C ALA A 21 4.05 -10.30 -36.69
N SER A 22 3.17 -9.65 -35.93
CA SER A 22 3.54 -8.79 -34.80
C SER A 22 4.30 -9.55 -33.72
N LEU A 23 3.90 -10.79 -33.41
CA LEU A 23 4.59 -11.65 -32.47
C LEU A 23 6.03 -11.96 -32.93
N GLN A 24 6.21 -12.33 -34.20
CA GLN A 24 7.53 -12.61 -34.79
C GLN A 24 8.44 -11.38 -34.79
N LEU A 25 7.89 -10.22 -35.10
CA LEU A 25 8.63 -8.96 -35.00
C LEU A 25 9.02 -8.69 -33.53
N GLY A 26 8.08 -8.85 -32.59
CA GLY A 26 8.31 -8.62 -31.16
C GLY A 26 9.39 -9.50 -30.57
N ARG A 27 9.56 -10.74 -31.04
CA ARG A 27 10.64 -11.64 -30.60
C ARG A 27 12.03 -11.15 -30.97
N LYS A 28 12.14 -10.31 -32.00
CA LYS A 28 13.41 -9.73 -32.44
C LYS A 28 13.80 -8.48 -31.67
N LEU A 29 12.88 -7.93 -30.89
CA LEU A 29 13.12 -6.73 -30.10
C LEU A 29 13.64 -7.07 -28.71
N PRO A 30 14.54 -6.26 -28.13
CA PRO A 30 15.00 -6.46 -26.77
C PRO A 30 13.83 -6.31 -25.78
N ALA A 31 13.90 -6.99 -24.64
CA ALA A 31 12.85 -6.93 -23.60
C ALA A 31 12.53 -5.50 -23.19
N ALA A 32 13.55 -4.64 -23.08
CA ALA A 32 13.40 -3.23 -22.75
C ALA A 32 12.55 -2.41 -23.74
N ALA A 33 12.39 -2.87 -24.98
CA ALA A 33 11.52 -2.21 -25.96
C ALA A 33 10.03 -2.29 -25.57
N PHE A 34 9.67 -3.16 -24.65
CA PHE A 34 8.32 -3.34 -24.13
C PHE A 34 8.15 -2.75 -22.73
N ASP A 35 9.21 -2.18 -22.16
CA ASP A 35 9.12 -1.52 -20.87
C ASP A 35 8.32 -0.23 -21.01
N PHE A 36 7.33 -0.11 -20.12
CA PHE A 36 6.60 1.15 -20.00
C PHE A 36 7.53 2.18 -19.36
N ARG A 37 7.46 3.41 -19.88
CA ARG A 37 8.13 4.53 -19.23
C ARG A 37 7.54 4.66 -17.82
N PRO A 38 8.37 4.73 -16.77
CA PRO A 38 7.88 4.92 -15.42
C PRO A 38 7.08 6.23 -15.37
N GLU A 39 5.86 6.17 -14.90
CA GLU A 39 5.12 7.36 -14.52
C GLU A 39 5.79 7.94 -13.28
N GLN A 40 6.20 9.20 -13.35
CA GLN A 40 6.99 9.83 -12.30
C GLN A 40 6.26 9.75 -10.95
N GLY A 41 6.88 9.13 -9.96
CA GLY A 41 6.35 8.96 -8.62
C GLY A 41 5.29 7.87 -8.43
N ARG A 42 4.98 7.05 -9.46
CA ARG A 42 4.02 5.93 -9.36
C ARG A 42 4.71 4.58 -9.40
N VAL A 43 4.23 3.67 -8.59
CA VAL A 43 4.63 2.25 -8.61
C VAL A 43 3.68 1.49 -9.54
N LEU A 44 4.23 1.00 -10.65
CA LEU A 44 3.47 0.24 -11.65
C LEU A 44 3.61 -1.25 -11.41
N PHE A 45 2.51 -1.99 -11.47
CA PHE A 45 2.58 -3.45 -11.48
C PHE A 45 3.10 -3.94 -12.84
N LYS A 46 4.22 -4.65 -12.84
CA LYS A 46 4.83 -5.21 -14.04
C LYS A 46 4.53 -6.71 -14.11
N ALA A 47 3.46 -7.07 -14.81
CA ALA A 47 3.21 -8.48 -15.11
C ALA A 47 4.30 -9.01 -16.06
N PRO A 48 4.77 -10.25 -15.85
CA PRO A 48 5.71 -10.88 -16.76
C PRO A 48 5.10 -11.00 -18.16
N ARG A 49 5.93 -10.87 -19.20
CA ARG A 49 5.47 -11.08 -20.56
C ARG A 49 5.19 -12.58 -20.76
N PRO A 50 4.02 -12.99 -21.31
CA PRO A 50 3.76 -14.39 -21.61
C PRO A 50 4.83 -14.96 -22.56
N GLU A 51 5.34 -16.15 -22.28
CA GLU A 51 6.39 -16.80 -23.10
C GLU A 51 5.98 -16.94 -24.56
N ARG A 52 4.72 -17.26 -24.81
CA ARG A 52 4.16 -17.38 -26.16
C ARG A 52 3.73 -16.04 -26.76
N GLY A 53 3.89 -14.93 -26.03
CA GLY A 53 3.42 -13.61 -26.43
C GLY A 53 1.89 -13.50 -26.37
N TYR A 54 1.38 -12.40 -26.92
CA TYR A 54 -0.05 -12.11 -26.96
C TYR A 54 -0.59 -12.51 -28.35
N THR A 55 -1.27 -13.67 -28.41
CA THR A 55 -1.75 -14.26 -29.65
C THR A 55 -3.27 -14.34 -29.75
N LYS A 56 -3.99 -13.93 -28.72
CA LYS A 56 -5.46 -14.02 -28.73
C LYS A 56 -6.05 -12.97 -29.67
N ILE A 57 -6.93 -13.44 -30.56
CA ILE A 57 -7.70 -12.58 -31.46
C ILE A 57 -8.85 -11.97 -30.65
N ILE A 58 -9.06 -10.67 -30.81
CA ILE A 58 -10.06 -9.90 -30.07
C ILE A 58 -10.94 -9.12 -31.06
N HIS A 59 -12.21 -9.51 -31.15
CA HIS A 59 -13.22 -8.77 -31.91
C HIS A 59 -14.02 -7.84 -30.99
N ARG A 60 -14.34 -8.28 -29.78
CA ARG A 60 -15.14 -7.52 -28.81
C ARG A 60 -14.61 -7.69 -27.40
N PHE A 61 -14.78 -6.65 -26.60
CA PHE A 61 -14.38 -6.69 -25.20
C PHE A 61 -15.11 -7.79 -24.42
N ALA A 62 -16.42 -7.85 -24.54
CA ALA A 62 -17.25 -8.75 -23.73
C ALA A 62 -16.93 -10.24 -23.97
N THR A 63 -16.73 -10.64 -25.24
CA THR A 63 -16.57 -12.05 -25.62
C THR A 63 -15.12 -12.51 -25.71
N ASP A 64 -14.26 -11.74 -26.36
CA ASP A 64 -12.96 -12.24 -26.81
C ASP A 64 -11.78 -11.67 -26.04
N HIS A 65 -11.96 -10.51 -25.39
CA HIS A 65 -10.89 -9.94 -24.56
C HIS A 65 -10.48 -10.93 -23.46
N PRO A 66 -9.19 -11.25 -23.32
CA PRO A 66 -8.72 -12.14 -22.26
C PRO A 66 -9.04 -11.57 -20.89
N GLU A 67 -9.05 -12.42 -19.86
CA GLU A 67 -9.00 -11.96 -18.49
C GLU A 67 -7.72 -11.14 -18.25
N PHE A 68 -7.74 -10.23 -17.32
CA PHE A 68 -6.55 -9.46 -16.95
C PHE A 68 -5.44 -10.41 -16.49
N GLN A 69 -4.24 -10.25 -17.04
CA GLN A 69 -3.14 -11.19 -16.84
C GLN A 69 -2.88 -11.48 -15.37
N VAL A 70 -2.92 -10.46 -14.51
CA VAL A 70 -2.69 -10.61 -13.07
C VAL A 70 -3.67 -11.58 -12.42
N LEU A 71 -4.91 -11.62 -12.89
CA LEU A 71 -5.95 -12.54 -12.40
C LEU A 71 -5.86 -13.90 -13.10
N ALA A 72 -5.65 -13.91 -14.42
CA ALA A 72 -5.55 -15.13 -15.20
C ALA A 72 -4.38 -16.02 -14.74
N GLU A 73 -3.26 -15.41 -14.40
CA GLU A 73 -2.04 -16.09 -13.93
C GLU A 73 -1.97 -16.15 -12.39
N LYS A 74 -2.98 -15.65 -11.68
CA LYS A 74 -3.05 -15.62 -10.21
C LYS A 74 -1.81 -15.00 -9.58
N LEU A 75 -1.33 -13.92 -10.16
CA LEU A 75 -0.17 -13.20 -9.64
C LEU A 75 -0.52 -12.55 -8.30
N LYS A 76 0.49 -12.40 -7.45
CA LYS A 76 0.36 -11.77 -6.13
C LYS A 76 0.83 -10.32 -6.18
N ASP A 77 0.30 -9.51 -5.27
CA ASP A 77 0.84 -8.18 -4.99
C ASP A 77 2.24 -8.35 -4.38
N PRO A 78 3.25 -7.64 -4.86
CA PRO A 78 4.59 -7.69 -4.29
C PRO A 78 4.70 -6.99 -2.93
N ASP A 79 3.62 -6.43 -2.41
CA ASP A 79 3.64 -5.76 -1.12
C ASP A 79 3.95 -6.73 0.03
N THR A 80 4.82 -6.28 0.93
CA THR A 80 5.28 -7.02 2.11
C THR A 80 4.68 -6.50 3.41
N LEU A 81 3.80 -5.50 3.35
CA LEU A 81 3.14 -4.98 4.53
C LEU A 81 2.13 -6.01 5.06
N HIS A 82 2.19 -6.27 6.35
CA HIS A 82 1.23 -7.15 7.01
C HIS A 82 -0.09 -6.40 7.27
N PHE A 83 -0.96 -6.35 6.26
CA PHE A 83 -2.24 -5.68 6.37
C PHE A 83 -3.39 -6.63 6.05
N ASN A 84 -4.49 -6.50 6.79
CA ASN A 84 -5.67 -7.36 6.68
C ASN A 84 -6.93 -6.49 6.53
N HIS A 85 -7.41 -6.33 5.28
CA HIS A 85 -8.62 -5.57 4.99
C HIS A 85 -9.85 -6.16 5.70
N ALA A 86 -10.03 -7.49 5.66
CA ALA A 86 -11.17 -8.15 6.28
C ALA A 86 -11.27 -7.80 7.78
N LEU A 87 -10.13 -7.84 8.50
CA LEU A 87 -10.08 -7.49 9.92
C LEU A 87 -10.55 -6.05 10.15
N HIS A 88 -10.03 -5.09 9.37
CA HIS A 88 -10.34 -3.66 9.56
C HIS A 88 -11.78 -3.31 9.18
N LEU A 89 -12.35 -3.97 8.18
CA LEU A 89 -13.67 -3.65 7.66
C LEU A 89 -14.81 -4.42 8.35
N THR A 90 -14.54 -5.64 8.83
CA THR A 90 -15.62 -6.51 9.30
C THR A 90 -15.58 -6.87 10.79
N SER A 91 -14.41 -6.73 11.44
CA SER A 91 -14.28 -7.11 12.84
C SER A 91 -15.05 -6.17 13.78
N PRO A 92 -15.85 -6.70 14.72
CA PRO A 92 -16.50 -5.91 15.74
C PRO A 92 -15.50 -5.35 16.78
N ASN A 93 -14.29 -5.87 16.82
CA ASN A 93 -13.25 -5.47 17.79
C ASN A 93 -12.45 -4.25 17.33
N ILE A 94 -12.63 -3.77 16.10
CA ILE A 94 -12.00 -2.54 15.63
C ILE A 94 -12.77 -1.36 16.19
N ALA A 95 -12.06 -0.46 16.88
CA ALA A 95 -12.67 0.74 17.43
C ALA A 95 -13.25 1.62 16.33
N PRO A 96 -14.47 2.16 16.54
CA PRO A 96 -15.08 3.02 15.54
C PRO A 96 -14.30 4.33 15.36
N LEU A 97 -14.13 4.75 14.12
CA LEU A 97 -13.57 6.05 13.80
C LEU A 97 -14.70 7.10 13.77
N LYS A 98 -14.59 8.14 14.59
CA LYS A 98 -15.64 9.17 14.69
C LYS A 98 -17.06 8.59 14.87
N SER A 99 -17.19 7.58 15.75
CA SER A 99 -18.44 6.89 16.08
C SER A 99 -19.06 6.06 14.94
N ARG A 100 -18.33 5.75 13.88
CA ARG A 100 -18.76 4.85 12.81
C ARG A 100 -17.67 3.81 12.50
N LYS A 101 -18.08 2.70 11.87
CA LYS A 101 -17.13 1.72 11.33
C LYS A 101 -16.22 2.35 10.29
N LEU A 102 -15.02 1.80 10.15
CA LEU A 102 -14.10 2.18 9.08
C LEU A 102 -14.75 1.91 7.72
N ASP A 103 -14.48 2.80 6.78
CA ASP A 103 -14.90 2.73 5.39
C ASP A 103 -13.68 2.82 4.46
N CYS A 104 -13.84 2.40 3.22
CA CYS A 104 -12.82 2.45 2.19
C CYS A 104 -12.20 3.85 2.05
N ALA A 105 -13.03 4.88 2.09
CA ALA A 105 -12.61 6.29 1.98
C ALA A 105 -11.83 6.82 3.19
N ASP A 106 -11.78 6.12 4.31
CA ASP A 106 -10.93 6.53 5.43
C ASP A 106 -9.44 6.39 5.09
N CYS A 107 -9.12 5.38 4.26
CA CYS A 107 -7.76 5.10 3.83
C CYS A 107 -7.54 5.46 2.35
N HIS A 108 -8.47 5.13 1.44
CA HIS A 108 -8.34 5.36 0.02
C HIS A 108 -8.98 6.67 -0.41
N LYS A 109 -8.20 7.75 -0.38
CA LYS A 109 -8.66 9.09 -0.79
C LYS A 109 -8.33 9.31 -2.27
N PRO A 110 -9.29 9.80 -3.08
CA PRO A 110 -9.02 10.10 -4.47
C PRO A 110 -7.95 11.19 -4.61
N ASP A 111 -7.16 11.13 -5.67
CA ASP A 111 -6.28 12.21 -6.07
C ASP A 111 -7.11 13.42 -6.59
N ALA A 112 -6.45 14.54 -6.84
CA ALA A 112 -7.10 15.76 -7.30
C ALA A 112 -7.87 15.60 -8.63
N ALA A 113 -7.48 14.63 -9.45
CA ALA A 113 -8.15 14.31 -10.71
C ALA A 113 -9.29 13.28 -10.53
N GLY A 114 -9.40 12.65 -9.38
CA GLY A 114 -10.35 11.58 -9.10
C GLY A 114 -10.09 10.27 -9.86
N VAL A 115 -8.97 10.17 -10.56
CA VAL A 115 -8.64 9.01 -11.41
C VAL A 115 -8.02 7.89 -10.58
N TYR A 116 -7.11 8.23 -9.69
CA TYR A 116 -6.42 7.31 -8.79
C TYR A 116 -6.63 7.69 -7.33
N HIS A 117 -6.05 6.93 -6.43
CA HIS A 117 -6.04 7.23 -5.00
C HIS A 117 -4.66 7.74 -4.56
N LEU A 118 -4.65 8.54 -3.51
CA LEU A 118 -3.43 8.98 -2.85
C LEU A 118 -2.73 7.79 -2.20
N LYS A 119 -1.41 7.89 -2.06
CA LYS A 119 -0.62 6.84 -1.41
C LYS A 119 -1.00 6.69 0.06
N ILE A 120 -1.09 5.45 0.50
CA ILE A 120 -1.25 5.15 1.92
C ILE A 120 0.05 5.50 2.64
N SER A 121 -0.07 6.19 3.77
CA SER A 121 1.04 6.52 4.66
C SER A 121 0.68 6.17 6.10
N TYR A 122 1.68 5.86 6.90
CA TYR A 122 1.47 5.62 8.34
C TYR A 122 0.84 6.84 9.01
N ASN A 123 1.40 8.03 8.77
CA ASN A 123 0.98 9.25 9.47
C ASN A 123 -0.47 9.65 9.19
N ASP A 124 -0.94 9.46 7.95
CA ASP A 124 -2.28 9.91 7.55
C ASP A 124 -3.37 8.86 7.81
N HIS A 125 -2.99 7.57 7.84
CA HIS A 125 -3.98 6.49 7.78
C HIS A 125 -3.92 5.53 8.97
N CYS A 126 -2.76 5.32 9.60
CA CYS A 126 -2.55 4.29 10.61
C CYS A 126 -2.34 4.86 12.02
N GLN A 127 -1.65 5.99 12.13
CA GLN A 127 -1.17 6.57 13.39
C GLN A 127 -2.27 6.83 14.42
N ASN A 128 -3.46 7.20 13.98
CA ASN A 128 -4.58 7.52 14.89
C ASN A 128 -5.05 6.33 15.73
N CYS A 129 -4.85 5.10 15.23
CA CYS A 129 -5.23 3.86 15.93
C CYS A 129 -4.01 3.03 16.33
N HIS A 130 -2.93 3.11 15.55
CA HIS A 130 -1.68 2.39 15.78
C HIS A 130 -0.58 3.37 16.19
N SER A 131 -0.69 3.95 17.39
CA SER A 131 0.39 4.81 17.89
C SER A 131 1.65 3.99 18.15
N LEU A 132 2.81 4.59 17.92
CA LEU A 132 4.11 3.97 18.23
C LEU A 132 4.56 4.28 19.66
N GLN A 133 3.60 4.32 20.57
CA GLN A 133 3.83 4.53 21.99
C GLN A 133 4.49 3.29 22.61
N PHE A 134 5.77 3.39 22.95
CA PHE A 134 6.56 2.29 23.50
C PHE A 134 6.69 2.36 25.03
N ASP A 135 6.50 3.53 25.62
CA ASP A 135 6.60 3.79 27.05
C ASP A 135 5.24 4.25 27.60
N VAL A 136 4.68 3.46 28.52
CA VAL A 136 3.36 3.74 29.11
C VAL A 136 3.34 4.98 30.00
N HIS A 137 4.49 5.34 30.60
CA HIS A 137 4.61 6.49 31.48
C HIS A 137 4.74 7.80 30.68
N ASN A 138 5.17 7.70 29.43
CA ASN A 138 5.39 8.83 28.54
C ASN A 138 4.66 8.64 27.19
N PRO A 139 3.32 8.65 27.19
CA PRO A 139 2.50 8.31 26.02
C PRO A 139 2.68 9.27 24.85
N ASP A 140 3.08 10.52 25.10
CA ASP A 140 3.28 11.53 24.08
C ASP A 140 4.71 11.50 23.49
N LEU A 141 5.53 10.49 23.87
CA LEU A 141 6.87 10.25 23.32
C LEU A 141 6.85 8.94 22.50
N PRO A 142 6.30 8.91 21.29
CA PRO A 142 6.29 7.71 20.46
C PRO A 142 7.65 7.46 19.80
N VAL A 143 7.92 6.20 19.46
CA VAL A 143 9.02 5.87 18.54
C VAL A 143 8.75 6.54 17.20
N PRO A 144 9.74 7.20 16.57
CA PRO A 144 9.54 7.80 15.25
C PRO A 144 9.27 6.72 14.19
N HIS A 145 8.30 6.95 13.29
CA HIS A 145 8.12 6.12 12.12
C HIS A 145 9.04 6.62 11.00
N GLY A 146 10.02 5.79 10.63
CA GLY A 146 11.03 6.14 9.63
C GLY A 146 11.93 4.96 9.31
N ASN A 147 13.13 5.23 8.79
CA ASN A 147 14.09 4.15 8.57
C ASN A 147 14.59 3.56 9.90
N ALA A 148 15.03 2.30 9.87
CA ALA A 148 15.44 1.57 11.05
C ALA A 148 16.65 2.22 11.79
N GLY A 149 17.54 2.88 11.08
CA GLY A 149 18.65 3.65 11.67
C GLY A 149 18.15 4.78 12.57
N HIS A 150 17.19 5.55 12.08
CA HIS A 150 16.58 6.64 12.84
C HIS A 150 15.88 6.15 14.11
N VAL A 151 15.17 5.02 14.01
CA VAL A 151 14.55 4.37 15.19
C VAL A 151 15.61 3.95 16.21
N ARG A 152 16.70 3.33 15.74
CA ARG A 152 17.80 2.92 16.60
C ARG A 152 18.47 4.11 17.30
N ASP A 153 18.73 5.19 16.56
CA ASP A 153 19.35 6.40 17.11
C ASP A 153 18.46 7.05 18.17
N PHE A 154 17.14 7.08 17.93
CA PHE A 154 16.16 7.51 18.92
C PHE A 154 16.26 6.66 20.22
N LEU A 155 16.28 5.34 20.10
CA LEU A 155 16.36 4.44 21.25
C LEU A 155 17.69 4.57 22.02
N ARG A 156 18.78 4.84 21.33
CA ARG A 156 20.10 5.04 21.94
C ARG A 156 20.23 6.38 22.63
N SER A 157 19.51 7.39 22.16
CA SER A 157 19.47 8.74 22.74
C SER A 157 18.27 8.95 23.67
N LEU A 158 17.72 7.90 24.26
CA LEU A 158 16.57 8.03 25.16
C LEU A 158 16.77 9.00 26.33
N PRO A 159 17.94 9.11 26.98
CA PRO A 159 18.14 10.12 28.02
C PRO A 159 17.89 11.54 27.50
N GLU A 160 18.39 11.87 26.31
CA GLU A 160 18.19 13.15 25.65
C GLU A 160 16.72 13.34 25.25
N GLN A 161 16.06 12.28 24.72
CA GLN A 161 14.64 12.33 24.38
C GLN A 161 13.76 12.59 25.61
N TYR A 162 14.06 11.94 26.73
CA TYR A 162 13.35 12.22 28.00
C TYR A 162 13.64 13.61 28.54
N ALA A 163 14.87 14.13 28.40
CA ALA A 163 15.18 15.49 28.79
C ALA A 163 14.35 16.52 27.99
N ASP A 164 14.33 16.38 26.68
CA ASP A 164 13.51 17.24 25.79
C ASP A 164 12.01 17.11 26.09
N TYR A 165 11.55 15.90 26.37
CA TYR A 165 10.16 15.63 26.72
C TYR A 165 9.81 16.28 28.07
N GLY A 166 10.64 16.13 29.09
CA GLY A 166 10.45 16.73 30.41
C GLY A 166 10.43 18.25 30.34
N ALA A 167 11.32 18.87 29.54
CA ALA A 167 11.33 20.31 29.31
C ALA A 167 10.03 20.78 28.65
N LYS A 168 9.52 20.04 27.64
CA LYS A 168 8.22 20.32 27.01
C LYS A 168 7.03 20.18 27.97
N LYS A 169 7.13 19.32 28.97
CA LYS A 169 6.13 19.18 30.05
C LYS A 169 6.27 20.24 31.16
N GLY A 170 7.20 21.17 31.03
CA GLY A 170 7.36 22.30 31.93
C GLY A 170 8.38 22.11 33.08
N ILE A 171 9.20 21.05 33.05
CA ILE A 171 10.29 20.87 34.02
C ILE A 171 11.41 21.85 33.65
N GLN A 172 11.65 22.87 34.47
CA GLN A 172 12.58 23.96 34.15
C GLN A 172 13.91 23.86 34.89
N GLY A 173 13.97 23.22 36.03
CA GLY A 173 15.19 23.10 36.85
C GLY A 173 16.11 21.98 36.32
N ARG A 174 17.43 22.30 36.19
CA ARG A 174 18.41 21.30 35.74
C ARG A 174 18.40 20.04 36.61
N ARG A 175 18.39 20.18 37.91
CA ARG A 175 18.40 19.05 38.84
C ARG A 175 17.10 18.26 38.77
N GLU A 176 15.97 18.93 38.64
CA GLU A 176 14.65 18.31 38.49
C GLU A 176 14.55 17.55 37.17
N LEU A 177 15.13 18.09 36.10
CA LEU A 177 15.17 17.41 34.80
C LEU A 177 16.10 16.19 34.85
N GLU A 178 17.28 16.29 35.46
CA GLU A 178 18.18 15.15 35.65
C GLU A 178 17.50 14.03 36.44
N THR A 179 16.80 14.37 37.55
CA THR A 179 16.04 13.41 38.37
C THR A 179 14.92 12.76 37.53
N PHE A 180 14.18 13.56 36.76
CA PHE A 180 13.15 13.05 35.89
C PHE A 180 13.73 12.03 34.89
N VAL A 181 14.78 12.37 34.19
CA VAL A 181 15.43 11.48 33.20
C VAL A 181 15.89 10.19 33.83
N GLN A 182 16.52 10.25 35.03
CA GLN A 182 16.97 9.06 35.76
C GLN A 182 15.80 8.14 36.12
N GLU A 183 14.69 8.71 36.58
CA GLU A 183 13.50 7.93 36.91
C GLU A 183 12.87 7.28 35.67
N GLN A 184 12.75 8.03 34.55
CA GLN A 184 12.24 7.45 33.28
C GLN A 184 13.14 6.33 32.76
N MET A 185 14.46 6.51 32.80
CA MET A 185 15.43 5.49 32.41
C MET A 185 15.39 4.25 33.31
N LYS A 186 15.11 4.41 34.59
CA LYS A 186 14.88 3.29 35.50
C LYS A 186 13.60 2.54 35.17
N GLN A 187 12.49 3.25 35.01
CA GLN A 187 11.18 2.69 34.67
C GLN A 187 11.20 1.92 33.34
N ILE A 188 11.83 2.48 32.29
CA ILE A 188 11.90 1.79 31.00
C ILE A 188 12.78 0.53 31.07
N ARG A 189 13.84 0.52 31.89
CA ARG A 189 14.65 -0.68 32.12
C ARG A 189 13.88 -1.77 32.89
N GLU A 190 13.11 -1.39 33.89
CA GLU A 190 12.25 -2.33 34.62
C GLU A 190 11.17 -2.91 33.72
N GLN A 191 10.61 -2.11 32.82
CA GLN A 191 9.57 -2.50 31.86
C GLN A 191 10.11 -3.38 30.74
N ALA A 192 11.21 -3.00 30.12
CA ALA A 192 11.69 -3.56 28.86
C ALA A 192 13.03 -4.30 28.94
N GLY A 193 13.74 -4.21 30.08
CA GLY A 193 15.07 -4.77 30.22
C GLY A 193 16.18 -3.81 29.79
N SER A 194 17.35 -4.34 29.43
CA SER A 194 18.48 -3.55 28.95
C SER A 194 18.14 -2.80 27.64
N GLY A 195 18.97 -1.80 27.27
CA GLY A 195 18.78 -1.07 26.01
C GLY A 195 18.74 -1.98 24.76
N GLY A 196 19.54 -3.03 24.74
CA GLY A 196 19.50 -4.04 23.66
C GLY A 196 18.21 -4.87 23.65
N GLU A 197 17.66 -5.16 24.83
CA GLU A 197 16.37 -5.85 24.94
C GLU A 197 15.21 -4.94 24.51
N LEU A 198 15.25 -3.66 24.86
CA LEU A 198 14.29 -2.67 24.40
C LEU A 198 14.31 -2.56 22.86
N GLU A 199 15.50 -2.44 22.27
CA GLU A 199 15.66 -2.40 20.81
C GLU A 199 15.09 -3.67 20.15
N ARG A 200 15.42 -4.84 20.70
CA ARG A 200 14.91 -6.12 20.22
C ARG A 200 13.37 -6.17 20.27
N ARG A 201 12.76 -5.69 21.34
CA ARG A 201 11.30 -5.62 21.47
C ARG A 201 10.68 -4.66 20.48
N VAL A 202 11.29 -3.49 20.28
CA VAL A 202 10.79 -2.50 19.33
C VAL A 202 10.78 -3.05 17.90
N PHE A 203 11.84 -3.71 17.47
CA PHE A 203 11.93 -4.20 16.10
C PHE A 203 11.23 -5.53 15.87
N PHE A 204 11.37 -6.50 16.77
CA PHE A 204 11.01 -7.90 16.52
C PHE A 204 9.73 -8.38 17.23
N SER A 205 9.09 -7.55 18.05
CA SER A 205 7.79 -7.94 18.60
C SER A 205 6.74 -8.01 17.49
N ASP A 206 5.97 -9.09 17.53
CA ASP A 206 4.84 -9.30 16.63
C ASP A 206 3.67 -9.86 17.45
N ALA A 207 2.65 -9.03 17.64
CA ALA A 207 1.48 -9.40 18.40
C ALA A 207 0.60 -10.47 17.73
N ARG A 208 0.92 -10.86 16.47
CA ARG A 208 0.19 -11.93 15.75
C ARG A 208 0.71 -13.32 16.11
N THR A 209 2.02 -13.46 16.36
CA THR A 209 2.70 -14.76 16.44
C THR A 209 3.27 -15.08 17.82
N GLY A 210 3.44 -14.08 18.67
CA GLY A 210 4.04 -14.26 20.00
C GLY A 210 3.04 -14.14 21.13
N PRO A 211 3.41 -14.65 22.34
CA PRO A 211 2.76 -14.13 23.52
C PRO A 211 2.93 -12.62 23.42
N VAL A 212 1.80 -11.91 23.35
CA VAL A 212 1.80 -10.45 23.36
C VAL A 212 2.74 -10.07 24.47
N ALA A 213 3.95 -9.62 24.14
CA ALA A 213 4.84 -9.04 25.10
C ALA A 213 4.02 -7.87 25.64
N ARG A 214 3.32 -8.12 26.75
CA ARG A 214 2.51 -7.11 27.43
C ARG A 214 3.51 -6.13 28.02
N ILE A 215 4.02 -5.27 27.15
CA ILE A 215 4.72 -4.09 27.59
C ILE A 215 3.63 -3.28 28.28
N GLY A 216 3.50 -3.53 29.61
CA GLY A 216 2.77 -2.71 30.55
C GLY A 216 1.46 -2.07 30.12
N LEU A 217 0.53 -2.84 29.53
CA LEU A 217 -0.74 -2.29 29.07
C LEU A 217 -1.88 -2.75 29.97
N THR A 218 -1.93 -2.19 31.16
CA THR A 218 -3.14 -2.08 31.99
C THR A 218 -3.91 -0.81 31.64
N GLY A 219 -3.90 -0.38 30.39
CA GLY A 219 -4.75 0.70 29.91
C GLY A 219 -6.08 0.15 29.45
N GLY A 220 -7.21 0.72 29.91
CA GLY A 220 -8.55 0.37 29.49
C GLY A 220 -8.73 0.40 27.96
N LEU A 221 -9.88 -0.03 27.49
CA LEU A 221 -10.33 0.04 26.11
C LEU A 221 -9.97 1.40 25.49
N GLY A 222 -8.95 1.45 24.61
CA GLY A 222 -8.53 2.68 23.92
C GLY A 222 -7.04 3.03 24.01
N ALA A 223 -6.25 2.40 24.91
CA ALA A 223 -4.81 2.64 24.91
C ALA A 223 -4.16 1.94 23.71
N ALA A 224 -3.62 2.73 22.78
CA ALA A 224 -2.88 2.21 21.65
C ALA A 224 -1.65 1.45 22.15
N ARG A 225 -1.50 0.21 21.67
CA ARG A 225 -0.39 -0.67 22.06
C ARG A 225 0.69 -0.57 21.01
N PHE A 226 1.96 -0.49 21.41
CA PHE A 226 3.07 -0.63 20.49
C PHE A 226 3.21 -2.11 20.09
N PRO A 227 2.87 -2.46 18.84
CA PRO A 227 2.83 -3.87 18.42
C PRO A 227 4.20 -4.42 18.01
N GLY A 228 5.22 -3.57 17.90
CA GLY A 228 6.50 -3.86 17.27
C GLY A 228 6.52 -3.58 15.78
N CYS A 229 7.72 -3.34 15.23
CA CYS A 229 7.86 -3.13 13.77
C CYS A 229 7.45 -4.39 12.99
N ALA A 230 7.80 -5.57 13.50
CA ALA A 230 7.46 -6.85 12.86
C ALA A 230 5.95 -7.15 12.81
N TYR A 231 5.14 -6.41 13.52
CA TYR A 231 3.69 -6.52 13.41
C TYR A 231 3.16 -6.07 12.04
N CYS A 232 3.79 -5.05 11.47
CA CYS A 232 3.40 -4.47 10.17
C CYS A 232 4.39 -4.78 9.05
N HIS A 233 5.66 -4.99 9.36
CA HIS A 233 6.75 -5.15 8.40
C HIS A 233 7.44 -6.50 8.54
N GLU A 234 8.04 -6.98 7.47
CA GLU A 234 9.05 -8.04 7.57
C GLU A 234 10.32 -7.43 8.19
N VAL A 235 10.81 -8.03 9.26
CA VAL A 235 12.01 -7.59 9.97
C VAL A 235 13.00 -8.74 10.07
N ALA A 236 14.21 -8.53 9.56
CA ALA A 236 15.30 -9.48 9.61
C ALA A 236 16.47 -8.96 10.45
N PRO A 237 17.12 -9.83 11.25
CA PRO A 237 18.34 -9.46 11.96
C PRO A 237 19.50 -9.27 10.98
N SER A 238 20.44 -8.37 11.29
CA SER A 238 21.57 -8.01 10.45
C SER A 238 22.93 -8.18 11.13
N GLY A 239 23.10 -9.21 11.99
CA GLY A 239 24.41 -9.57 12.52
C GLY A 239 25.10 -8.50 13.39
N GLY A 240 24.33 -7.67 14.10
CA GLY A 240 24.85 -6.57 14.95
C GLY A 240 24.70 -5.18 14.34
N GLU A 241 24.37 -5.09 13.05
CA GLU A 241 23.98 -3.86 12.37
C GLU A 241 22.51 -3.52 12.63
N VAL A 242 22.04 -2.40 12.06
CA VAL A 242 20.63 -2.00 12.13
C VAL A 242 19.75 -3.09 11.51
N PRO A 243 18.67 -3.56 12.17
CA PRO A 243 17.76 -4.53 11.58
C PRO A 243 17.24 -4.09 10.21
N GLN A 244 17.09 -5.05 9.31
CA GLN A 244 16.50 -4.80 8.00
C GLN A 244 14.98 -4.82 8.15
N VAL A 245 14.34 -3.70 7.90
CA VAL A 245 12.89 -3.56 7.88
C VAL A 245 12.44 -3.37 6.43
N SER A 246 11.58 -4.26 5.94
CA SER A 246 11.07 -4.16 4.58
C SER A 246 10.26 -2.87 4.38
N SER A 247 10.54 -2.17 3.29
CA SER A 247 9.68 -1.07 2.85
C SER A 247 8.50 -1.64 2.05
N PRO A 248 7.26 -1.23 2.33
CA PRO A 248 6.11 -1.71 1.57
C PRO A 248 6.19 -1.26 0.10
N VAL A 249 5.75 -2.14 -0.79
CA VAL A 249 5.64 -1.87 -2.22
C VAL A 249 4.16 -1.66 -2.55
N LEU A 250 3.69 -0.43 -2.40
CA LEU A 250 2.30 -0.09 -2.66
C LEU A 250 2.10 0.19 -4.15
N THR A 251 1.46 -0.74 -4.86
CA THR A 251 1.20 -0.63 -6.29
C THR A 251 0.13 0.41 -6.58
N ASP A 252 0.50 1.49 -7.27
CA ASP A 252 -0.41 2.58 -7.64
C ASP A 252 -1.25 2.24 -8.88
N ARG A 253 -0.71 1.44 -9.80
CA ARG A 253 -1.35 1.15 -11.07
C ARG A 253 -1.15 -0.29 -11.51
N TRP A 254 -2.24 -1.01 -11.59
CA TRP A 254 -2.29 -2.43 -11.95
C TRP A 254 -2.45 -2.67 -13.45
N LEU A 255 -3.30 -1.91 -14.11
CA LEU A 255 -3.59 -2.03 -15.53
C LEU A 255 -2.76 -1.02 -16.33
N ILE A 256 -1.47 -1.32 -16.52
CA ILE A 256 -0.54 -0.42 -17.21
C ILE A 256 -0.86 -0.19 -18.68
N ARG A 257 -1.58 -1.11 -19.30
CA ARG A 257 -2.03 -1.02 -20.72
C ARG A 257 -3.47 -0.51 -20.86
N GLY A 258 -4.21 -0.49 -19.75
CA GLY A 258 -5.56 0.01 -19.68
C GLY A 258 -5.64 1.29 -18.86
N ARG A 259 -6.61 2.12 -19.19
CA ARG A 259 -6.96 3.30 -18.40
C ARG A 259 -8.26 3.01 -17.65
N PHE A 260 -8.23 3.13 -16.35
CA PHE A 260 -9.43 3.13 -15.51
C PHE A 260 -9.54 4.47 -14.80
N ASP A 261 -10.76 4.98 -14.67
CA ASP A 261 -11.04 6.28 -14.07
C ASP A 261 -12.12 6.08 -12.98
N HIS A 262 -11.70 6.08 -11.72
CA HIS A 262 -12.61 5.92 -10.59
C HIS A 262 -13.65 7.05 -10.52
N GLY A 263 -13.28 8.27 -10.91
CA GLY A 263 -14.19 9.41 -10.91
C GLY A 263 -15.39 9.23 -11.82
N LYS A 264 -15.25 8.47 -12.93
CA LYS A 264 -16.37 8.12 -13.79
C LYS A 264 -17.28 7.03 -13.22
N HIS A 265 -16.80 6.30 -12.21
CA HIS A 265 -17.50 5.21 -11.53
C HIS A 265 -17.94 5.56 -10.11
N PHE A 266 -17.89 6.83 -9.72
CA PHE A 266 -18.13 7.29 -8.34
C PHE A 266 -19.50 6.90 -7.74
N LYS A 267 -20.50 6.58 -8.58
CA LYS A 267 -21.82 6.11 -8.17
C LYS A 267 -21.87 4.61 -7.87
N VAL A 268 -20.83 3.87 -8.22
CA VAL A 268 -20.75 2.42 -7.97
C VAL A 268 -20.06 2.20 -6.65
N ALA A 269 -20.67 1.41 -5.75
CA ALA A 269 -20.04 1.10 -4.47
C ALA A 269 -18.72 0.33 -4.67
N CYS A 270 -17.70 0.66 -3.89
CA CYS A 270 -16.36 0.07 -4.00
C CYS A 270 -16.38 -1.46 -3.94
N VAL A 271 -17.19 -2.02 -3.03
CA VAL A 271 -17.34 -3.47 -2.82
C VAL A 271 -17.97 -4.21 -4.00
N PHE A 272 -18.59 -3.50 -4.95
CA PHE A 272 -19.09 -4.12 -6.17
C PHE A 272 -17.94 -4.60 -7.07
N CYS A 273 -16.82 -3.91 -7.04
CA CYS A 273 -15.64 -4.21 -7.84
C CYS A 273 -14.51 -4.86 -7.04
N HIS A 274 -14.35 -4.47 -5.75
CA HIS A 274 -13.25 -4.89 -4.91
C HIS A 274 -13.73 -5.76 -3.74
N ALA A 275 -13.26 -7.01 -3.66
CA ALA A 275 -13.63 -7.94 -2.60
C ALA A 275 -12.80 -7.76 -1.32
N ALA A 276 -12.57 -6.51 -0.90
CA ALA A 276 -11.68 -6.17 0.22
C ALA A 276 -12.10 -6.80 1.56
N GLU A 277 -13.40 -6.96 1.80
CA GLU A 277 -13.93 -7.61 3.01
C GLU A 277 -13.53 -9.09 3.17
N ARG A 278 -12.96 -9.70 2.13
CA ARG A 278 -12.47 -11.09 2.13
C ARG A 278 -10.95 -11.19 2.16
N SER A 279 -10.26 -10.10 1.92
CA SER A 279 -8.80 -10.05 1.85
C SER A 279 -8.19 -10.06 3.25
N ARG A 280 -7.30 -10.99 3.48
CA ARG A 280 -6.60 -11.16 4.77
C ARG A 280 -5.11 -10.79 4.69
N GLU A 281 -4.57 -10.65 3.50
CA GLU A 281 -3.17 -10.36 3.24
C GLU A 281 -3.03 -9.21 2.26
N SER A 282 -2.02 -8.37 2.41
CA SER A 282 -1.71 -7.31 1.45
C SER A 282 -1.29 -7.84 0.08
N SER A 283 -0.79 -9.08 0.04
CA SER A 283 -0.47 -9.79 -1.21
C SER A 283 -1.69 -10.21 -2.03
N ASP A 284 -2.90 -10.06 -1.50
CA ASP A 284 -4.14 -10.34 -2.24
C ASP A 284 -4.40 -9.27 -3.29
N VAL A 285 -4.55 -9.69 -4.54
CA VAL A 285 -4.90 -8.78 -5.64
C VAL A 285 -6.40 -8.53 -5.64
N LEU A 286 -6.80 -7.31 -5.34
CA LEU A 286 -8.21 -6.90 -5.26
C LEU A 286 -8.74 -6.28 -6.56
N LEU A 287 -8.06 -6.48 -7.69
CA LEU A 287 -8.51 -6.02 -8.99
C LEU A 287 -9.81 -6.75 -9.39
N PRO A 288 -10.84 -6.04 -9.89
CA PRO A 288 -12.05 -6.70 -10.40
C PRO A 288 -11.74 -7.53 -11.66
N SER A 289 -12.44 -8.66 -11.82
CA SER A 289 -12.35 -9.45 -13.04
C SER A 289 -12.97 -8.71 -14.23
N LYS A 290 -12.59 -9.10 -15.45
CA LYS A 290 -13.21 -8.62 -16.69
C LYS A 290 -14.75 -8.71 -16.66
N GLN A 291 -15.28 -9.77 -16.06
CA GLN A 291 -16.73 -9.99 -15.99
C GLN A 291 -17.48 -8.89 -15.22
N ILE A 292 -16.84 -8.28 -14.24
CA ILE A 292 -17.43 -7.12 -13.52
C ILE A 292 -17.60 -5.94 -14.48
N CYS A 293 -16.59 -5.67 -15.29
CA CYS A 293 -16.64 -4.60 -16.29
C CYS A 293 -17.69 -4.87 -17.38
N VAL A 294 -17.79 -6.11 -17.87
CA VAL A 294 -18.72 -6.54 -18.91
C VAL A 294 -20.19 -6.37 -18.51
N ARG A 295 -20.51 -6.36 -17.23
CA ARG A 295 -21.89 -6.11 -16.76
C ARG A 295 -22.47 -4.79 -17.29
N CYS A 296 -21.62 -3.80 -17.47
CA CYS A 296 -21.99 -2.48 -18.00
C CYS A 296 -21.40 -2.25 -19.40
N HIS A 297 -20.10 -2.56 -19.59
CA HIS A 297 -19.35 -2.36 -20.83
C HIS A 297 -19.57 -3.53 -21.80
N SER A 298 -20.76 -3.60 -22.33
CA SER A 298 -21.21 -4.57 -23.32
C SER A 298 -22.45 -4.05 -24.03
N PRO A 299 -22.83 -4.61 -25.20
CA PRO A 299 -24.08 -4.24 -25.86
C PRO A 299 -25.32 -4.39 -24.96
N GLN A 300 -25.35 -5.40 -24.10
CA GLN A 300 -26.46 -5.63 -23.17
C GLN A 300 -26.44 -4.67 -21.97
N GLY A 301 -25.24 -4.26 -21.51
CA GLY A 301 -25.09 -3.31 -20.42
C GLY A 301 -25.25 -1.84 -20.86
N GLY A 302 -25.19 -1.58 -22.17
CA GLY A 302 -25.48 -0.27 -22.75
C GLY A 302 -24.40 0.81 -22.57
N VAL A 303 -23.24 0.44 -21.99
CA VAL A 303 -22.08 1.33 -21.86
C VAL A 303 -21.06 1.00 -22.95
N ALA A 304 -20.38 2.04 -23.48
CA ALA A 304 -19.37 1.88 -24.54
C ALA A 304 -18.32 0.84 -24.16
N ASP A 305 -18.08 -0.12 -25.06
CA ASP A 305 -17.14 -1.22 -24.92
C ASP A 305 -16.04 -1.23 -26.00
N ASP A 306 -15.84 -0.07 -26.65
CA ASP A 306 -14.81 0.15 -27.66
C ASP A 306 -13.40 0.06 -27.05
N CYS A 307 -12.43 -0.36 -27.85
CA CYS A 307 -11.03 -0.50 -27.41
C CYS A 307 -10.49 0.80 -26.80
N SER A 308 -10.79 1.93 -27.41
CA SER A 308 -10.35 3.26 -26.98
C SER A 308 -11.01 3.76 -25.68
N THR A 309 -12.09 3.12 -25.23
CA THR A 309 -12.71 3.42 -23.92
C THR A 309 -11.73 3.13 -22.77
N CYS A 310 -10.95 2.05 -22.90
CA CYS A 310 -10.02 1.59 -21.88
C CYS A 310 -8.54 1.74 -22.28
N HIS A 311 -8.21 1.66 -23.56
CA HIS A 311 -6.84 1.69 -24.04
C HIS A 311 -6.44 3.05 -24.61
N SER A 312 -5.21 3.50 -24.28
CA SER A 312 -4.59 4.65 -24.90
C SER A 312 -3.54 4.18 -25.89
N TYR A 313 -3.62 4.62 -27.14
CA TYR A 313 -2.65 4.29 -28.20
C TYR A 313 -1.33 5.04 -28.00
N HIS A 314 -1.39 6.26 -27.48
CA HIS A 314 -0.22 7.05 -27.15
C HIS A 314 -0.12 7.21 -25.63
N ALA A 315 1.09 7.10 -25.10
CA ALA A 315 1.35 7.54 -23.74
C ALA A 315 0.87 8.99 -23.58
N PRO A 316 0.21 9.35 -22.48
CA PRO A 316 -0.21 10.72 -22.26
C PRO A 316 0.99 11.65 -22.47
N ARG A 317 0.84 12.68 -23.30
CA ARG A 317 1.83 13.77 -23.38
C ARG A 317 2.03 14.27 -21.97
N LYS A 318 3.30 14.50 -21.59
CA LYS A 318 3.62 15.27 -20.38
C LYS A 318 2.76 16.54 -20.43
N GLU A 319 1.76 16.65 -19.58
CA GLU A 319 1.26 17.96 -19.20
C GLU A 319 2.44 18.65 -18.53
N THR A 320 3.04 19.60 -19.22
CA THR A 320 3.92 20.58 -18.62
C THR A 320 3.04 21.30 -17.60
N VAL A 321 3.17 20.93 -16.34
CA VAL A 321 2.70 21.75 -15.23
C VAL A 321 3.47 23.05 -15.38
N ALA A 322 2.82 24.06 -15.95
CA ALA A 322 3.32 25.42 -15.91
C ALA A 322 3.40 25.79 -14.43
N ALA A 323 4.63 25.96 -13.96
CA ALA A 323 4.88 26.57 -12.65
C ALA A 323 4.15 27.93 -12.62
N ARG A 324 3.21 28.06 -11.71
CA ARG A 324 2.70 29.32 -11.21
C ARG A 324 2.82 29.32 -9.70
#